data_cc53c71ac53d2e7c597d65e1f08304ab
#
_entry.id   cc53c71ac53d2e7c597d65e1f08304ab
#
_cell.length_a   1.000
_cell.length_b   1.000
_cell.length_c   1.000
_cell.angle_alpha   90.00
_cell.angle_beta   90.00
_cell.angle_gamma   90.00
#
_symmetry.space_group_name_H-M   'P 1'
#
loop_
_entity.id
_entity.type
_entity.pdbx_description
1 polymer ?
#
loop_
_entity_poly.entity_id
_entity_poly.type
_entity_poly.pdbx_seq_one_letter_code
_entity_poly.pdbx_strand_id
1 'polypeptide(L)'
;MVQLVVGTDVLRVRLSRGEKIGGLHGDLKAPLMKVRDVEAVAEPYRVVRGIRAPGLGVPGRTKIGTWRSKGGKTFAVAHHGQPGMRIRLQDNTFDQVVLSVPDGPGLVAAIRKAAGEARGTHRERHVTFRSAGVDLAGSLLLPPAGQPVRAAAVIIAGSGPIDRDGNAPRAPLSVSRNLATALAGSGIATLRYDKRGVGASGGEFLRAGLSDNIDDARAALAAVADDTACTGVPLFVIGHSEGASIATVLGAESNPSTDSTGPRLSGVVLLAGQTKTGEQALNWQAAMIGPTLPTPVKAIMRLLRTDVSRQQAKALQKLKASTADVVRMNGARTNAKWMREFMALDPAAYLRRMAVPVLAITGDKDLQVDPADLDTMTDIVPGPITTIRVPDLTHMLRRDAGSPTLKSYRSQWQQPVDQQVLTDVREWILGLAPAGRVAG
;
A
#
# COMPACT_ATOMS: atom_id res chain seq x y z
N MET A 1 -15.56 -1.12 -28.36
CA MET A 1 -16.65 -0.71 -27.46
C MET A 1 -16.18 -0.96 -26.04
N VAL A 2 -16.40 -0.02 -25.15
CA VAL A 2 -16.05 -0.11 -23.74
C VAL A 2 -16.67 -1.38 -23.11
N GLN A 3 -15.89 -2.07 -22.29
CA GLN A 3 -16.33 -3.24 -21.52
C GLN A 3 -16.23 -2.94 -20.04
N LEU A 4 -17.25 -3.33 -19.29
CA LEU A 4 -17.28 -3.22 -17.84
C LEU A 4 -17.16 -4.61 -17.24
N VAL A 5 -16.21 -4.76 -16.30
CA VAL A 5 -16.01 -6.00 -15.55
C VAL A 5 -16.21 -5.70 -14.08
N VAL A 6 -17.23 -6.31 -13.50
CA VAL A 6 -17.53 -6.24 -12.06
C VAL A 6 -16.80 -7.39 -11.38
N GLY A 7 -15.75 -7.08 -10.61
CA GLY A 7 -15.05 -8.05 -9.76
C GLY A 7 -15.64 -8.06 -8.35
N THR A 8 -15.01 -8.78 -7.44
CA THR A 8 -15.41 -8.83 -6.01
C THR A 8 -15.20 -7.50 -5.30
N ASP A 9 -14.06 -6.83 -5.57
CA ASP A 9 -13.67 -5.60 -4.85
C ASP A 9 -13.48 -4.39 -5.79
N VAL A 10 -13.33 -4.64 -7.09
CA VAL A 10 -12.94 -3.61 -8.07
C VAL A 10 -13.81 -3.68 -9.32
N LEU A 11 -14.34 -2.53 -9.68
CA LEU A 11 -14.95 -2.27 -10.97
C LEU A 11 -13.88 -1.88 -11.99
N ARG A 12 -13.81 -2.58 -13.12
CA ARG A 12 -12.86 -2.31 -14.20
C ARG A 12 -13.59 -1.85 -15.45
N VAL A 13 -13.17 -0.71 -16.00
CA VAL A 13 -13.62 -0.20 -17.29
C VAL A 13 -12.50 -0.43 -18.30
N ARG A 14 -12.67 -1.40 -19.18
CA ARG A 14 -11.72 -1.71 -20.25
C ARG A 14 -12.09 -0.94 -21.51
N LEU A 15 -11.14 -0.13 -21.97
CA LEU A 15 -11.29 0.68 -23.16
C LEU A 15 -10.75 -0.04 -24.39
N SER A 16 -11.42 0.07 -25.52
CA SER A 16 -10.87 -0.33 -26.82
C SER A 16 -9.66 0.53 -27.20
N ARG A 17 -8.86 0.10 -28.17
CA ARG A 17 -7.71 0.88 -28.65
C ARG A 17 -8.09 2.30 -29.10
N GLY A 18 -9.20 2.43 -29.86
CA GLY A 18 -9.69 3.73 -30.31
C GLY A 18 -10.14 4.63 -29.16
N GLU A 19 -10.79 4.08 -28.13
CA GLU A 19 -11.19 4.83 -26.94
C GLU A 19 -10.00 5.26 -26.08
N LYS A 20 -8.94 4.45 -25.99
CA LYS A 20 -7.69 4.82 -25.33
C LYS A 20 -6.99 5.99 -26.02
N ILE A 21 -6.90 5.95 -27.34
CA ILE A 21 -6.29 7.02 -28.14
C ILE A 21 -7.16 8.28 -28.07
N GLY A 22 -8.47 8.16 -28.32
CA GLY A 22 -9.39 9.30 -28.33
C GLY A 22 -9.55 9.94 -26.94
N GLY A 23 -9.53 9.14 -25.88
CA GLY A 23 -9.66 9.60 -24.50
C GLY A 23 -8.35 10.05 -23.87
N LEU A 24 -7.20 9.77 -24.50
CA LEU A 24 -5.85 9.93 -23.91
C LEU A 24 -5.77 9.33 -22.50
N HIS A 25 -6.39 8.16 -22.33
CA HIS A 25 -6.51 7.49 -21.04
C HIS A 25 -6.42 5.96 -21.21
N GLY A 26 -5.83 5.29 -20.21
CA GLY A 26 -5.83 3.82 -20.11
C GLY A 26 -7.15 3.28 -19.53
N ASP A 27 -7.19 1.97 -19.28
CA ASP A 27 -8.30 1.35 -18.57
C ASP A 27 -8.47 1.98 -17.16
N LEU A 28 -9.74 2.05 -16.69
CA LEU A 28 -10.05 2.59 -15.37
C LEU A 28 -10.32 1.46 -14.39
N LYS A 29 -10.00 1.73 -13.15
CA LYS A 29 -10.33 0.88 -12.01
C LYS A 29 -10.94 1.76 -10.91
N ALA A 30 -12.03 1.31 -10.33
CA ALA A 30 -12.64 1.93 -9.17
C ALA A 30 -12.95 0.85 -8.13
N PRO A 31 -12.49 1.00 -6.88
CA PRO A 31 -12.91 0.11 -5.81
C PRO A 31 -14.43 0.15 -5.66
N LEU A 32 -15.08 -1.01 -5.56
CA LEU A 32 -16.55 -1.10 -5.45
C LEU A 32 -17.08 -0.38 -4.22
N MET A 33 -16.33 -0.39 -3.11
CA MET A 33 -16.67 0.36 -1.89
C MET A 33 -16.72 1.89 -2.12
N LYS A 34 -16.02 2.42 -3.14
CA LYS A 34 -16.04 3.84 -3.51
C LYS A 34 -17.19 4.20 -4.48
N VAL A 35 -17.96 3.24 -4.95
CA VAL A 35 -19.15 3.47 -5.74
C VAL A 35 -20.25 4.01 -4.83
N ARG A 36 -20.51 5.32 -4.90
CA ARG A 36 -21.56 5.98 -4.13
C ARG A 36 -22.95 5.65 -4.65
N ASP A 37 -23.09 5.71 -5.97
CA ASP A 37 -24.35 5.50 -6.67
C ASP A 37 -24.10 5.04 -8.11
N VAL A 38 -25.05 4.28 -8.65
CA VAL A 38 -25.04 3.85 -10.05
C VAL A 38 -26.46 3.85 -10.59
N GLU A 39 -26.64 4.43 -11.77
CA GLU A 39 -27.94 4.54 -12.43
C GLU A 39 -27.83 4.26 -13.93
N ALA A 40 -28.90 3.66 -14.49
CA ALA A 40 -29.05 3.55 -15.92
C ALA A 40 -29.41 4.92 -16.49
N VAL A 41 -28.89 5.26 -17.67
CA VAL A 41 -29.11 6.53 -18.34
C VAL A 41 -29.48 6.26 -19.78
N ALA A 42 -30.61 6.81 -20.21
CA ALA A 42 -31.09 6.63 -21.58
C ALA A 42 -30.12 7.23 -22.61
N GLU A 43 -29.50 8.36 -22.29
CA GLU A 43 -28.58 9.06 -23.18
C GLU A 43 -27.35 9.62 -22.43
N PRO A 44 -26.31 8.80 -22.20
CA PRO A 44 -25.07 9.19 -21.56
C PRO A 44 -24.41 10.43 -22.15
N TYR A 45 -24.48 10.60 -23.46
CA TYR A 45 -23.94 11.75 -24.18
C TYR A 45 -24.45 13.09 -23.63
N ARG A 46 -25.72 13.19 -23.25
CA ARG A 46 -26.34 14.42 -22.68
C ARG A 46 -25.97 14.65 -21.21
N VAL A 47 -25.62 13.59 -20.49
CA VAL A 47 -25.23 13.68 -19.07
C VAL A 47 -23.85 14.29 -18.91
N VAL A 48 -22.93 14.05 -19.85
CA VAL A 48 -21.58 14.60 -19.83
C VAL A 48 -21.61 16.10 -20.14
N ARG A 49 -21.34 16.91 -19.10
CA ARG A 49 -21.32 18.38 -19.18
C ARG A 49 -19.96 18.93 -18.78
N GLY A 50 -19.68 20.19 -19.17
CA GLY A 50 -18.47 20.90 -18.79
C GLY A 50 -17.44 21.04 -19.89
N ILE A 51 -16.21 21.38 -19.52
CA ILE A 51 -15.10 21.64 -20.43
C ILE A 51 -14.29 20.33 -20.59
N ARG A 52 -13.95 20.02 -21.84
CA ARG A 52 -13.09 18.87 -22.17
C ARG A 52 -11.66 19.08 -21.66
N ALA A 53 -11.07 18.08 -21.00
CA ALA A 53 -9.73 18.17 -20.41
C ALA A 53 -9.11 16.79 -20.13
N PRO A 54 -8.21 16.27 -20.85
CA PRO A 54 -8.09 16.03 -22.29
C PRO A 54 -9.12 14.96 -22.78
N GLY A 55 -9.26 14.79 -24.11
CA GLY A 55 -10.12 13.76 -24.69
C GLY A 55 -10.66 14.14 -26.08
N LEU A 56 -11.43 13.26 -26.68
CA LEU A 56 -12.12 13.43 -27.95
C LEU A 56 -13.55 13.89 -27.72
N GLY A 57 -13.95 14.99 -28.36
CA GLY A 57 -15.34 15.45 -28.39
C GLY A 57 -15.74 15.78 -29.81
N VAL A 58 -16.66 14.97 -30.40
CA VAL A 58 -17.26 15.24 -31.68
C VAL A 58 -18.70 15.66 -31.42
N PRO A 59 -19.06 16.95 -31.70
CA PRO A 59 -20.41 17.44 -31.48
C PRO A 59 -21.47 16.54 -32.13
N GLY A 60 -22.52 16.23 -31.38
CA GLY A 60 -23.63 15.37 -31.84
C GLY A 60 -23.29 13.88 -32.04
N ARG A 61 -22.03 13.44 -31.77
CA ARG A 61 -21.62 12.05 -31.99
C ARG A 61 -21.05 11.36 -30.77
N THR A 62 -19.95 11.92 -30.20
CA THR A 62 -19.26 11.20 -29.14
C THR A 62 -18.48 12.12 -28.19
N LYS A 63 -18.37 11.68 -26.93
CA LYS A 63 -17.55 12.30 -25.89
C LYS A 63 -16.72 11.21 -25.23
N ILE A 64 -15.39 11.22 -25.44
CA ILE A 64 -14.46 10.23 -24.86
C ILE A 64 -13.34 10.97 -24.14
N GLY A 65 -13.04 10.59 -22.89
CA GLY A 65 -11.97 11.15 -22.08
C GLY A 65 -12.46 11.92 -20.86
N THR A 66 -11.67 12.91 -20.44
CA THR A 66 -11.91 13.67 -19.20
C THR A 66 -12.70 14.96 -19.46
N TRP A 67 -13.69 15.22 -18.62
CA TRP A 67 -14.51 16.43 -18.62
C TRP A 67 -14.50 17.05 -17.22
N ARG A 68 -14.47 18.38 -17.13
CA ARG A 68 -14.49 19.13 -15.88
C ARG A 68 -15.70 20.06 -15.85
N SER A 69 -16.44 20.02 -14.74
CA SER A 69 -17.60 20.89 -14.49
C SER A 69 -17.61 21.34 -13.03
N LYS A 70 -18.57 22.19 -12.66
CA LYS A 70 -18.83 22.53 -11.24
C LYS A 70 -19.19 21.29 -10.40
N GLY A 71 -19.70 20.22 -11.03
CA GLY A 71 -20.03 18.96 -10.37
C GLY A 71 -18.85 17.96 -10.30
N GLY A 72 -17.62 18.40 -10.57
CA GLY A 72 -16.42 17.58 -10.46
C GLY A 72 -15.86 17.08 -11.81
N LYS A 73 -15.00 16.10 -11.72
CA LYS A 73 -14.25 15.49 -12.82
C LYS A 73 -14.93 14.22 -13.31
N THR A 74 -15.35 14.21 -14.57
CA THR A 74 -16.03 13.10 -15.22
C THR A 74 -15.12 12.38 -16.19
N PHE A 75 -15.03 11.06 -16.14
CA PHE A 75 -14.54 10.25 -17.24
C PHE A 75 -15.73 9.79 -18.09
N ALA A 76 -15.66 9.95 -19.40
CA ALA A 76 -16.75 9.60 -20.30
C ALA A 76 -16.28 8.70 -21.44
N VAL A 77 -17.12 7.72 -21.80
CA VAL A 77 -17.18 7.05 -23.11
C VAL A 77 -18.66 7.05 -23.49
N ALA A 78 -19.11 8.15 -24.08
CA ALA A 78 -20.50 8.41 -24.31
C ALA A 78 -20.78 8.68 -25.80
N HIS A 79 -21.68 7.91 -26.41
CA HIS A 79 -22.08 8.02 -27.78
C HIS A 79 -23.55 8.51 -27.87
N HIS A 80 -23.82 9.38 -28.83
CA HIS A 80 -25.16 9.90 -29.06
C HIS A 80 -26.14 8.77 -29.47
N GLY A 81 -27.34 8.80 -28.95
CA GLY A 81 -28.37 7.82 -29.26
C GLY A 81 -28.14 6.42 -28.67
N GLN A 82 -27.14 6.24 -27.85
CA GLN A 82 -26.89 4.96 -27.17
C GLN A 82 -27.26 5.04 -25.68
N PRO A 83 -27.91 3.99 -25.13
CA PRO A 83 -28.15 3.88 -23.70
C PRO A 83 -26.86 3.59 -22.95
N GLY A 84 -26.90 3.70 -21.63
CA GLY A 84 -25.77 3.37 -20.80
C GLY A 84 -25.98 3.62 -19.32
N MET A 85 -24.93 4.06 -18.63
CA MET A 85 -24.96 4.26 -17.20
C MET A 85 -24.11 5.43 -16.74
N ARG A 86 -24.41 5.90 -15.53
CA ARG A 86 -23.59 6.81 -14.74
C ARG A 86 -23.23 6.15 -13.41
N ILE A 87 -21.95 6.17 -13.06
CA ILE A 87 -21.40 5.67 -11.81
C ILE A 87 -20.83 6.87 -11.08
N ARG A 88 -21.33 7.19 -9.90
CA ARG A 88 -20.78 8.22 -9.01
C ARG A 88 -19.82 7.58 -8.02
N LEU A 89 -18.66 8.21 -7.86
CA LEU A 89 -17.59 7.74 -7.01
C LEU A 89 -17.31 8.77 -5.91
N GLN A 90 -16.80 8.30 -4.79
CA GLN A 90 -16.25 9.15 -3.72
C GLN A 90 -14.77 8.87 -3.54
N ASP A 91 -13.98 9.87 -3.20
CA ASP A 91 -12.54 9.77 -2.93
C ASP A 91 -11.78 9.03 -4.05
N ASN A 92 -12.10 9.33 -5.31
CA ASN A 92 -11.49 8.71 -6.47
C ASN A 92 -10.94 9.77 -7.44
N THR A 93 -10.11 9.36 -8.40
CA THR A 93 -9.56 10.22 -9.46
C THR A 93 -10.65 10.93 -10.27
N PHE A 94 -11.80 10.31 -10.43
CA PHE A 94 -12.99 10.84 -11.06
C PHE A 94 -14.14 10.82 -10.07
N ASP A 95 -14.93 11.89 -10.03
CA ASP A 95 -16.15 11.97 -9.24
C ASP A 95 -17.29 11.16 -9.86
N GLN A 96 -17.23 10.97 -11.19
CA GLN A 96 -18.17 10.11 -11.91
C GLN A 96 -17.57 9.53 -13.19
N VAL A 97 -18.12 8.37 -13.58
CA VAL A 97 -17.84 7.69 -14.85
C VAL A 97 -19.15 7.53 -15.60
N VAL A 98 -19.17 7.95 -16.88
CA VAL A 98 -20.37 7.90 -17.74
C VAL A 98 -20.05 7.09 -18.99
N LEU A 99 -20.76 5.99 -19.18
CA LEU A 99 -20.47 5.02 -20.24
C LEU A 99 -21.71 4.70 -21.08
N SER A 100 -21.54 4.64 -22.40
CA SER A 100 -22.51 4.00 -23.29
C SER A 100 -22.28 2.49 -23.31
N VAL A 101 -23.26 1.72 -22.82
CA VAL A 101 -23.25 0.25 -22.75
C VAL A 101 -24.63 -0.29 -23.09
N PRO A 102 -24.72 -1.41 -23.84
CA PRO A 102 -26.01 -1.93 -24.28
C PRO A 102 -26.93 -2.37 -23.14
N ASP A 103 -26.39 -3.05 -22.13
CA ASP A 103 -27.14 -3.54 -20.96
C ASP A 103 -26.89 -2.63 -19.74
N GLY A 104 -27.36 -1.40 -19.78
CA GLY A 104 -27.29 -0.49 -18.64
C GLY A 104 -27.96 -1.03 -17.36
N PRO A 105 -29.25 -1.45 -17.44
CA PRO A 105 -30.00 -1.93 -16.27
C PRO A 105 -29.37 -3.17 -15.59
N GLY A 106 -28.96 -4.19 -16.34
CA GLY A 106 -28.34 -5.40 -15.81
C GLY A 106 -27.02 -5.12 -15.12
N LEU A 107 -26.16 -4.31 -15.75
CA LEU A 107 -24.89 -3.87 -15.18
C LEU A 107 -25.09 -3.00 -13.94
N VAL A 108 -26.10 -2.13 -13.90
CA VAL A 108 -26.44 -1.33 -12.71
C VAL A 108 -26.83 -2.25 -11.55
N ALA A 109 -27.65 -3.27 -11.80
CA ALA A 109 -28.02 -4.23 -10.77
C ALA A 109 -26.82 -5.00 -10.24
N ALA A 110 -25.94 -5.48 -11.13
CA ALA A 110 -24.71 -6.19 -10.78
C ALA A 110 -23.76 -5.31 -9.97
N ILE A 111 -23.55 -4.05 -10.38
CA ILE A 111 -22.68 -3.12 -9.64
C ILE A 111 -23.29 -2.77 -8.27
N ARG A 112 -24.59 -2.53 -8.18
CA ARG A 112 -25.26 -2.25 -6.89
C ARG A 112 -25.12 -3.41 -5.93
N LYS A 113 -25.33 -4.64 -6.40
CA LYS A 113 -25.14 -5.85 -5.62
C LYS A 113 -23.70 -5.95 -5.14
N ALA A 114 -22.73 -5.94 -6.03
CA ALA A 114 -21.32 -6.06 -5.68
C ALA A 114 -20.81 -4.90 -4.80
N ALA A 115 -21.25 -3.66 -5.05
CA ALA A 115 -20.92 -2.52 -4.19
C ALA A 115 -21.61 -2.58 -2.82
N GLY A 116 -22.82 -3.16 -2.75
CA GLY A 116 -23.51 -3.46 -1.50
C GLY A 116 -22.80 -4.53 -0.69
N GLU A 117 -22.41 -5.61 -1.35
CA GLU A 117 -21.61 -6.68 -0.78
C GLU A 117 -20.25 -6.15 -0.31
N ALA A 118 -19.53 -5.39 -1.14
CA ALA A 118 -18.25 -4.79 -0.77
C ALA A 118 -18.37 -3.80 0.40
N ARG A 119 -19.49 -3.09 0.55
CA ARG A 119 -19.78 -2.20 1.70
C ARG A 119 -20.28 -2.97 2.92
N GLY A 120 -21.05 -4.02 2.71
CA GLY A 120 -21.58 -4.87 3.77
C GLY A 120 -20.57 -5.85 4.34
N THR A 121 -19.51 -6.18 3.58
CA THR A 121 -18.46 -7.10 4.00
C THR A 121 -17.43 -6.48 4.93
N HIS A 122 -17.23 -5.15 4.93
CA HIS A 122 -16.21 -4.54 5.78
C HIS A 122 -16.73 -3.26 6.44
N ARG A 123 -16.57 -3.17 7.76
CA ARG A 123 -16.88 -1.97 8.55
C ARG A 123 -15.60 -1.14 8.69
N GLU A 124 -15.37 -0.21 7.78
CA GLU A 124 -14.24 0.73 7.86
C GLU A 124 -14.67 2.01 8.57
N ARG A 125 -13.92 2.44 9.57
CA ARG A 125 -14.10 3.72 10.24
C ARG A 125 -12.80 4.50 10.31
N HIS A 126 -12.90 5.81 10.21
CA HIS A 126 -11.77 6.71 10.41
C HIS A 126 -11.41 6.76 11.89
N VAL A 127 -10.12 6.75 12.18
CA VAL A 127 -9.54 6.89 13.53
C VAL A 127 -8.52 8.01 13.49
N THR A 128 -8.47 8.78 14.55
CA THR A 128 -7.39 9.74 14.80
C THR A 128 -6.74 9.36 16.12
N PHE A 129 -5.42 9.33 16.14
CA PHE A 129 -4.63 9.06 17.34
C PHE A 129 -3.43 10.01 17.39
N ARG A 130 -2.87 10.21 18.58
CA ARG A 130 -1.82 11.21 18.80
C ARG A 130 -0.49 10.57 19.08
N SER A 131 0.56 11.05 18.40
CA SER A 131 1.95 10.62 18.59
C SER A 131 2.85 11.84 18.69
N ALA A 132 3.57 11.98 19.83
CA ALA A 132 4.49 13.10 20.10
C ALA A 132 3.92 14.49 19.70
N GLY A 133 2.66 14.75 20.05
CA GLY A 133 2.00 16.04 19.77
C GLY A 133 1.42 16.20 18.37
N VAL A 134 1.56 15.21 17.49
CA VAL A 134 1.02 15.19 16.12
C VAL A 134 -0.22 14.30 16.04
N ASP A 135 -1.30 14.80 15.44
CA ASP A 135 -2.49 14.00 15.17
C ASP A 135 -2.30 13.22 13.88
N LEU A 136 -2.45 11.89 13.95
CA LEU A 136 -2.33 10.97 12.85
C LEU A 136 -3.69 10.40 12.47
N ALA A 137 -3.95 10.34 11.18
CA ALA A 137 -5.20 9.86 10.64
C ALA A 137 -5.06 8.43 10.10
N GLY A 138 -5.95 7.55 10.53
CA GLY A 138 -5.97 6.14 10.14
C GLY A 138 -7.36 5.67 9.71
N SER A 139 -7.41 4.43 9.30
CA SER A 139 -8.63 3.67 9.00
C SER A 139 -8.56 2.33 9.70
N LEU A 140 -9.49 2.09 10.62
CA LEU A 140 -9.71 0.79 11.24
C LEU A 140 -10.73 0.02 10.41
N LEU A 141 -10.29 -1.07 9.81
CA LEU A 141 -11.11 -1.97 9.04
C LEU A 141 -11.48 -3.17 9.91
N LEU A 142 -12.76 -3.31 10.22
CA LEU A 142 -13.31 -4.40 11.04
C LEU A 142 -13.87 -5.52 10.15
N PRO A 143 -13.98 -6.74 10.66
CA PRO A 143 -14.70 -7.82 10.01
C PRO A 143 -16.15 -7.46 9.66
N PRO A 144 -16.80 -8.21 8.76
CA PRO A 144 -18.22 -8.06 8.45
C PRO A 144 -19.09 -8.03 9.69
N ALA A 145 -20.27 -7.39 9.60
CA ALA A 145 -21.23 -7.39 10.68
C ALA A 145 -21.66 -8.83 11.03
N GLY A 146 -21.70 -9.14 12.32
CA GLY A 146 -22.01 -10.49 12.82
C GLY A 146 -20.79 -11.44 12.89
N GLN A 147 -19.66 -11.08 12.32
CA GLN A 147 -18.42 -11.85 12.48
C GLN A 147 -17.59 -11.27 13.65
N PRO A 148 -17.18 -12.12 14.61
CA PRO A 148 -16.38 -11.66 15.74
C PRO A 148 -14.97 -11.25 15.29
N VAL A 149 -14.40 -10.27 15.99
CA VAL A 149 -12.98 -9.95 15.86
C VAL A 149 -12.19 -11.03 16.60
N ARG A 150 -11.33 -11.75 15.89
CA ARG A 150 -10.49 -12.84 16.43
C ARG A 150 -9.08 -12.39 16.74
N ALA A 151 -8.60 -11.40 16.01
CA ALA A 151 -7.30 -10.78 16.17
C ALA A 151 -7.34 -9.33 15.66
N ALA A 152 -6.39 -8.52 16.09
CA ALA A 152 -6.21 -7.18 15.57
C ALA A 152 -4.75 -6.97 15.09
N ALA A 153 -4.53 -6.15 14.08
CA ALA A 153 -3.20 -5.85 13.57
C ALA A 153 -3.03 -4.37 13.16
N VAL A 154 -1.83 -3.84 13.34
CA VAL A 154 -1.42 -2.58 12.72
C VAL A 154 -0.59 -2.89 11.48
N ILE A 155 -0.92 -2.28 10.34
CA ILE A 155 -0.17 -2.42 9.08
C ILE A 155 0.68 -1.17 8.89
N ILE A 156 2.00 -1.35 8.87
CA ILE A 156 3.01 -0.30 8.72
C ILE A 156 3.54 -0.32 7.29
N ALA A 157 3.37 0.79 6.59
CA ALA A 157 3.80 0.94 5.21
C ALA A 157 5.31 1.10 5.05
N GLY A 158 5.83 0.88 3.83
CA GLY A 158 7.22 1.06 3.44
C GLY A 158 7.71 2.51 3.45
N SER A 159 8.94 2.74 2.99
CA SER A 159 9.59 4.05 2.96
C SER A 159 8.93 5.03 1.98
N GLY A 160 9.09 6.34 2.26
CA GLY A 160 8.53 7.40 1.43
C GLY A 160 7.22 7.98 1.98
N PRO A 161 6.64 8.98 1.27
CA PRO A 161 5.38 9.61 1.63
C PRO A 161 4.20 8.71 1.26
N ILE A 162 4.03 7.63 2.01
CA ILE A 162 3.04 6.58 1.76
C ILE A 162 1.78 6.86 2.58
N ASP A 163 0.62 6.83 1.90
CA ASP A 163 -0.69 6.94 2.54
C ASP A 163 -1.10 5.63 3.26
N ARG A 164 -2.20 5.68 4.01
CA ARG A 164 -2.75 4.54 4.78
C ARG A 164 -3.06 3.32 3.92
N ASP A 165 -3.35 3.50 2.64
CA ASP A 165 -3.65 2.42 1.71
C ASP A 165 -2.39 1.76 1.13
N GLY A 166 -1.22 2.33 1.42
CA GLY A 166 0.06 1.86 0.89
C GLY A 166 0.36 2.43 -0.50
N ASN A 167 -0.14 3.64 -0.83
CA ASN A 167 0.14 4.31 -2.09
C ASN A 167 1.20 5.40 -1.89
N ALA A 168 2.11 5.50 -2.86
CA ALA A 168 3.00 6.64 -3.00
C ALA A 168 2.40 7.69 -3.97
N PRO A 169 2.82 8.95 -3.93
CA PRO A 169 2.46 9.94 -4.94
C PRO A 169 2.73 9.41 -6.34
N ARG A 170 1.71 9.32 -7.18
CA ARG A 170 1.75 8.79 -8.56
C ARG A 170 1.97 7.27 -8.69
N ALA A 171 2.01 6.52 -7.58
CA ALA A 171 2.18 5.07 -7.59
C ALA A 171 1.10 4.39 -6.72
N PRO A 172 -0.05 4.01 -7.30
CA PRO A 172 -1.16 3.39 -6.58
C PRO A 172 -0.87 1.91 -6.28
N LEU A 173 -0.03 1.64 -5.29
CA LEU A 173 0.44 0.30 -4.94
C LEU A 173 -0.61 -0.49 -4.15
N SER A 174 -1.38 0.18 -3.30
CA SER A 174 -2.46 -0.38 -2.48
C SER A 174 -2.07 -1.62 -1.64
N VAL A 175 -0.81 -1.71 -1.21
CA VAL A 175 -0.30 -2.88 -0.45
C VAL A 175 -1.05 -3.03 0.85
N SER A 176 -1.11 -1.96 1.66
CA SER A 176 -1.76 -2.00 2.98
C SER A 176 -3.26 -2.24 2.88
N ARG A 177 -3.92 -1.66 1.86
CA ARG A 177 -5.35 -1.91 1.61
C ARG A 177 -5.63 -3.37 1.23
N ASN A 178 -4.81 -3.97 0.35
CA ASN A 178 -4.98 -5.36 -0.06
C ASN A 178 -4.84 -6.32 1.13
N LEU A 179 -3.82 -6.10 1.97
CA LEU A 179 -3.64 -6.86 3.22
C LEU A 179 -4.86 -6.71 4.14
N ALA A 180 -5.25 -5.46 4.44
CA ALA A 180 -6.38 -5.20 5.33
C ALA A 180 -7.68 -5.85 4.86
N THR A 181 -8.00 -5.76 3.55
CA THR A 181 -9.20 -6.36 2.98
C THR A 181 -9.19 -7.89 3.09
N ALA A 182 -8.04 -8.53 2.79
CA ALA A 182 -7.91 -9.98 2.90
C ALA A 182 -8.05 -10.48 4.35
N LEU A 183 -7.52 -9.72 5.31
CA LEU A 183 -7.54 -10.06 6.73
C LEU A 183 -8.93 -9.86 7.35
N ALA A 184 -9.63 -8.77 7.01
CA ALA A 184 -10.94 -8.45 7.56
C ALA A 184 -11.97 -9.53 7.26
N GLY A 185 -11.97 -10.12 6.06
CA GLY A 185 -12.85 -11.23 5.68
C GLY A 185 -12.68 -12.49 6.53
N SER A 186 -11.61 -12.58 7.32
CA SER A 186 -11.28 -13.74 8.17
C SER A 186 -11.34 -13.44 9.67
N GLY A 187 -11.94 -12.31 10.05
CA GLY A 187 -12.10 -11.95 11.46
C GLY A 187 -10.90 -11.19 12.05
N ILE A 188 -10.01 -10.65 11.23
CA ILE A 188 -8.85 -9.89 11.70
C ILE A 188 -9.10 -8.41 11.46
N ALA A 189 -9.23 -7.61 12.52
CA ALA A 189 -9.33 -6.16 12.43
C ALA A 189 -7.96 -5.56 12.08
N THR A 190 -7.93 -4.49 11.27
CA THR A 190 -6.65 -3.88 10.89
C THR A 190 -6.70 -2.36 10.93
N LEU A 191 -5.71 -1.73 11.56
CA LEU A 191 -5.47 -0.30 11.49
C LEU A 191 -4.37 -0.01 10.47
N ARG A 192 -4.65 0.91 9.56
CA ARG A 192 -3.71 1.54 8.61
C ARG A 192 -3.73 3.04 8.85
N TYR A 193 -2.60 3.70 8.74
CA TYR A 193 -2.53 5.15 8.97
C TYR A 193 -1.66 5.86 7.92
N ASP A 194 -1.96 7.13 7.68
CA ASP A 194 -1.13 8.00 6.85
C ASP A 194 0.12 8.38 7.64
N LYS A 195 1.30 8.28 7.03
CA LYS A 195 2.53 8.75 7.67
C LYS A 195 2.48 10.25 7.98
N ARG A 196 3.32 10.74 8.90
CA ARG A 196 3.44 12.17 9.22
C ARG A 196 3.57 13.04 7.98
N GLY A 197 2.74 14.08 7.86
CA GLY A 197 2.73 14.99 6.72
C GLY A 197 2.25 14.37 5.42
N VAL A 198 1.54 13.24 5.48
CA VAL A 198 0.94 12.55 4.32
C VAL A 198 -0.57 12.44 4.54
N GLY A 199 -1.34 12.51 3.47
CA GLY A 199 -2.79 12.32 3.49
C GLY A 199 -3.48 13.29 4.45
N ALA A 200 -4.17 12.75 5.46
CA ALA A 200 -4.86 13.51 6.49
C ALA A 200 -4.09 13.60 7.83
N SER A 201 -2.89 13.03 7.91
CA SER A 201 -2.02 13.12 9.09
C SER A 201 -1.30 14.46 9.15
N GLY A 202 -1.19 15.01 10.36
CA GLY A 202 -0.42 16.22 10.64
C GLY A 202 1.09 16.02 10.55
N GLY A 203 1.84 17.08 10.84
CA GLY A 203 3.30 17.08 10.81
C GLY A 203 3.91 17.36 9.44
N GLU A 204 5.22 17.16 9.32
CA GLU A 204 5.98 17.41 8.08
C GLU A 204 6.78 16.16 7.70
N PHE A 205 6.44 15.52 6.58
CA PHE A 205 7.10 14.29 6.11
C PHE A 205 8.63 14.45 5.96
N LEU A 206 9.10 15.57 5.42
CA LEU A 206 10.54 15.77 5.20
C LEU A 206 11.35 15.96 6.49
N ARG A 207 10.70 16.21 7.62
CA ARG A 207 11.35 16.38 8.94
C ARG A 207 11.15 15.20 9.86
N ALA A 208 10.25 14.27 9.50
CA ALA A 208 10.00 13.05 10.29
C ALA A 208 11.18 12.09 10.16
N GLY A 209 11.81 11.73 11.28
CA GLY A 209 12.84 10.69 11.34
C GLY A 209 12.25 9.28 11.35
N LEU A 210 13.12 8.28 11.32
CA LEU A 210 12.70 6.88 11.51
C LEU A 210 12.20 6.66 12.95
N SER A 211 12.83 7.31 13.94
CA SER A 211 12.38 7.33 15.33
C SER A 211 10.96 7.85 15.47
N ASP A 212 10.63 8.97 14.78
CA ASP A 212 9.26 9.48 14.75
C ASP A 212 8.28 8.46 14.16
N ASN A 213 8.67 7.74 13.10
CA ASN A 213 7.82 6.70 12.48
C ASN A 213 7.64 5.48 13.41
N ILE A 214 8.64 5.14 14.22
CA ILE A 214 8.54 4.09 15.25
C ILE A 214 7.56 4.52 16.35
N ASP A 215 7.65 5.76 16.82
CA ASP A 215 6.72 6.32 17.82
C ASP A 215 5.29 6.37 17.29
N ASP A 216 5.11 6.72 16.01
CA ASP A 216 3.81 6.73 15.34
C ASP A 216 3.20 5.32 15.29
N ALA A 217 4.01 4.31 14.98
CA ALA A 217 3.56 2.93 14.94
C ALA A 217 3.23 2.40 16.35
N ARG A 218 3.98 2.81 17.37
CA ARG A 218 3.69 2.50 18.78
C ARG A 218 2.37 3.12 19.24
N ALA A 219 2.12 4.38 18.86
CA ALA A 219 0.85 5.04 19.13
C ALA A 219 -0.32 4.39 18.38
N ALA A 220 -0.09 3.91 17.15
CA ALA A 220 -1.10 3.16 16.39
C ALA A 220 -1.47 1.82 17.07
N LEU A 221 -0.48 1.11 17.62
CA LEU A 221 -0.70 -0.13 18.39
C LEU A 221 -1.53 0.15 19.65
N ALA A 222 -1.22 1.21 20.40
CA ALA A 222 -2.01 1.64 21.55
C ALA A 222 -3.45 1.95 21.15
N ALA A 223 -3.65 2.72 20.08
CA ALA A 223 -4.97 3.07 19.59
C ALA A 223 -5.83 1.85 19.19
N VAL A 224 -5.21 0.78 18.68
CA VAL A 224 -5.93 -0.48 18.39
C VAL A 224 -6.23 -1.25 19.67
N ALA A 225 -5.29 -1.31 20.61
CA ALA A 225 -5.48 -2.02 21.88
C ALA A 225 -6.58 -1.40 22.73
N ASP A 226 -6.71 -0.07 22.69
CA ASP A 226 -7.73 0.71 23.41
C ASP A 226 -9.10 0.70 22.71
N ASP A 227 -9.15 0.23 21.45
CA ASP A 227 -10.40 0.19 20.70
C ASP A 227 -11.34 -0.90 21.19
N THR A 228 -12.58 -0.51 21.50
CA THR A 228 -13.59 -1.44 22.09
C THR A 228 -13.90 -2.65 21.23
N ALA A 229 -13.76 -2.54 19.90
CA ALA A 229 -13.95 -3.68 19.00
C ALA A 229 -12.76 -4.64 18.97
N CYS A 230 -11.59 -4.20 19.49
CA CYS A 230 -10.34 -4.96 19.49
C CYS A 230 -9.87 -5.34 20.90
N THR A 231 -10.65 -4.99 21.95
CA THR A 231 -10.30 -5.28 23.35
C THR A 231 -10.22 -6.79 23.59
N GLY A 232 -9.12 -7.23 24.21
CA GLY A 232 -8.92 -8.62 24.63
C GLY A 232 -8.61 -9.61 23.52
N VAL A 233 -8.44 -9.17 22.25
CA VAL A 233 -7.98 -10.06 21.18
C VAL A 233 -6.47 -9.98 21.00
N PRO A 234 -5.81 -11.03 20.46
CA PRO A 234 -4.39 -11.01 20.13
C PRO A 234 -4.05 -9.87 19.19
N LEU A 235 -2.96 -9.14 19.50
CA LEU A 235 -2.50 -7.99 18.72
C LEU A 235 -1.24 -8.33 17.93
N PHE A 236 -1.23 -7.96 16.66
CA PHE A 236 -0.13 -8.20 15.73
C PHE A 236 0.37 -6.89 15.11
N VAL A 237 1.59 -6.91 14.62
CA VAL A 237 2.12 -5.87 13.72
C VAL A 237 2.54 -6.50 12.40
N ILE A 238 2.17 -5.84 11.30
CA ILE A 238 2.52 -6.25 9.93
C ILE A 238 3.30 -5.11 9.31
N GLY A 239 4.57 -5.31 9.01
CA GLY A 239 5.40 -4.30 8.37
C GLY A 239 5.82 -4.70 6.96
N HIS A 240 5.83 -3.76 6.03
CA HIS A 240 6.36 -3.95 4.69
C HIS A 240 7.58 -3.05 4.47
N SER A 241 8.71 -3.61 4.04
CA SER A 241 9.96 -2.87 3.75
C SER A 241 10.43 -2.07 4.98
N GLU A 242 10.53 -0.74 4.95
CA GLU A 242 10.79 0.08 6.16
C GLU A 242 9.84 -0.28 7.31
N GLY A 243 8.55 -0.51 6.99
CA GLY A 243 7.57 -0.94 7.99
C GLY A 243 7.97 -2.26 8.66
N ALA A 244 8.64 -3.18 7.96
CA ALA A 244 9.18 -4.40 8.56
C ALA A 244 10.32 -4.09 9.55
N SER A 245 11.19 -3.12 9.25
CA SER A 245 12.22 -2.67 10.19
C SER A 245 11.59 -2.04 11.44
N ILE A 246 10.53 -1.25 11.29
CA ILE A 246 9.77 -0.68 12.42
C ILE A 246 9.10 -1.81 13.22
N ALA A 247 8.44 -2.76 12.55
CA ALA A 247 7.81 -3.91 13.20
C ALA A 247 8.83 -4.77 13.97
N THR A 248 10.06 -4.88 13.47
CA THR A 248 11.17 -5.56 14.16
C THR A 248 11.52 -4.87 15.49
N VAL A 249 11.57 -3.54 15.51
CA VAL A 249 11.82 -2.79 16.75
C VAL A 249 10.69 -3.02 17.75
N LEU A 250 9.44 -2.85 17.33
CA LEU A 250 8.25 -3.02 18.18
C LEU A 250 8.12 -4.45 18.73
N GLY A 251 8.44 -5.45 17.92
CA GLY A 251 8.43 -6.84 18.35
C GLY A 251 9.49 -7.15 19.41
N ALA A 252 10.68 -6.59 19.25
CA ALA A 252 11.75 -6.74 20.24
C ALA A 252 11.44 -6.02 21.57
N GLU A 253 10.72 -4.90 21.51
CA GLU A 253 10.23 -4.18 22.69
C GLU A 253 9.10 -4.91 23.41
N SER A 254 8.35 -5.75 22.71
CA SER A 254 7.23 -6.54 23.26
C SER A 254 7.67 -7.79 24.03
N ASN A 255 8.97 -7.96 24.27
CA ASN A 255 9.50 -9.07 25.05
C ASN A 255 8.93 -9.05 26.49
N PRO A 256 8.44 -10.19 27.04
CA PRO A 256 7.94 -10.28 28.41
C PRO A 256 8.94 -9.86 29.49
N SER A 257 10.24 -9.96 29.22
CA SER A 257 11.31 -9.57 30.13
C SER A 257 11.64 -8.06 30.11
N THR A 258 11.00 -7.26 29.29
CA THR A 258 11.17 -5.81 29.26
C THR A 258 10.05 -5.11 30.04
N ASP A 259 10.38 -4.07 30.80
CA ASP A 259 9.40 -3.19 31.50
C ASP A 259 8.62 -2.30 30.52
N SER A 260 8.33 -2.83 29.32
CA SER A 260 7.59 -2.09 28.30
C SER A 260 6.16 -1.85 28.77
N THR A 261 5.76 -0.58 28.82
CA THR A 261 4.39 -0.15 29.16
C THR A 261 3.43 -0.22 27.98
N GLY A 262 3.91 -0.61 26.79
CA GLY A 262 3.11 -0.71 25.55
C GLY A 262 2.27 -1.99 25.47
N PRO A 263 1.33 -2.04 24.52
CA PRO A 263 0.53 -3.25 24.26
C PRO A 263 1.42 -4.42 23.87
N ARG A 264 1.14 -5.60 24.43
CA ARG A 264 1.90 -6.82 24.12
C ARG A 264 1.48 -7.38 22.76
N LEU A 265 2.48 -7.71 21.93
CA LEU A 265 2.24 -8.34 20.64
C LEU A 265 2.17 -9.86 20.77
N SER A 266 1.23 -10.45 20.06
CA SER A 266 1.09 -11.92 19.90
C SER A 266 1.93 -12.44 18.74
N GLY A 267 2.42 -11.56 17.86
CA GLY A 267 3.33 -11.89 16.78
C GLY A 267 3.62 -10.74 15.85
N VAL A 268 4.65 -10.93 15.03
CA VAL A 268 5.19 -9.93 14.07
C VAL A 268 5.25 -10.53 12.69
N VAL A 269 4.76 -9.79 11.68
CA VAL A 269 4.86 -10.16 10.27
C VAL A 269 5.79 -9.19 9.55
N LEU A 270 6.86 -9.71 8.96
CA LEU A 270 7.89 -8.98 8.24
C LEU A 270 7.80 -9.30 6.74
N LEU A 271 7.20 -8.39 5.96
CA LEU A 271 7.11 -8.51 4.50
C LEU A 271 8.27 -7.73 3.88
N ALA A 272 9.15 -8.42 3.17
CA ALA A 272 10.42 -7.87 2.69
C ALA A 272 11.21 -7.20 3.83
N GLY A 273 11.41 -7.92 4.92
CA GLY A 273 12.22 -7.50 6.06
C GLY A 273 13.70 -7.75 5.84
N GLN A 274 14.55 -6.98 6.50
CA GLN A 274 16.00 -7.05 6.37
C GLN A 274 16.71 -7.34 7.70
N THR A 275 17.88 -7.97 7.63
CA THR A 275 18.80 -8.15 8.78
C THR A 275 19.99 -7.19 8.74
N LYS A 276 20.31 -6.70 7.55
CA LYS A 276 21.38 -5.73 7.29
C LYS A 276 21.09 -4.39 7.96
N THR A 277 22.13 -3.68 8.41
CA THR A 277 21.96 -2.26 8.78
C THR A 277 21.42 -1.47 7.61
N GLY A 278 20.72 -0.35 7.87
CA GLY A 278 20.17 0.46 6.81
C GLY A 278 21.22 0.90 5.78
N GLU A 279 22.45 1.19 6.20
CA GLU A 279 23.55 1.51 5.28
C GLU A 279 23.95 0.33 4.40
N GLN A 280 24.08 -0.87 4.98
CA GLN A 280 24.38 -2.09 4.23
C GLN A 280 23.28 -2.43 3.24
N ALA A 281 22.00 -2.28 3.64
CA ALA A 281 20.86 -2.49 2.78
C ALA A 281 20.85 -1.53 1.59
N LEU A 282 21.10 -0.23 1.79
CA LEU A 282 21.21 0.73 0.72
C LEU A 282 22.35 0.41 -0.26
N ASN A 283 23.50 -0.04 0.25
CA ASN A 283 24.61 -0.44 -0.59
C ASN A 283 24.29 -1.71 -1.41
N TRP A 284 23.61 -2.67 -0.79
CA TRP A 284 23.14 -3.88 -1.49
C TRP A 284 22.14 -3.53 -2.59
N GLN A 285 21.15 -2.68 -2.31
CA GLN A 285 20.20 -2.17 -3.31
C GLN A 285 20.90 -1.54 -4.51
N ALA A 286 21.90 -0.68 -4.27
CA ALA A 286 22.64 -0.04 -5.35
C ALA A 286 23.36 -1.07 -6.24
N ALA A 287 23.95 -2.10 -5.64
CA ALA A 287 24.60 -3.18 -6.36
C ALA A 287 23.60 -4.00 -7.21
N MET A 288 22.42 -4.30 -6.69
CA MET A 288 21.38 -5.05 -7.38
C MET A 288 20.69 -4.24 -8.48
N ILE A 289 20.45 -2.94 -8.26
CA ILE A 289 19.78 -2.07 -9.22
C ILE A 289 20.71 -1.64 -10.36
N GLY A 290 21.99 -1.41 -10.09
CA GLY A 290 22.96 -0.96 -11.07
C GLY A 290 22.94 -1.74 -12.40
N PRO A 291 23.00 -3.06 -12.37
CA PRO A 291 22.92 -3.92 -13.57
C PRO A 291 21.60 -3.82 -14.36
N THR A 292 20.51 -3.38 -13.74
CA THR A 292 19.20 -3.28 -14.40
C THR A 292 18.98 -1.95 -15.14
N LEU A 293 19.91 -0.98 -15.00
CA LEU A 293 19.81 0.32 -15.65
C LEU A 293 19.86 0.20 -17.18
N PRO A 294 19.18 1.13 -17.92
CA PRO A 294 19.24 1.18 -19.37
C PRO A 294 20.67 1.34 -19.92
N THR A 295 20.97 0.70 -21.03
CA THR A 295 22.30 0.76 -21.69
C THR A 295 22.84 2.18 -21.89
N PRO A 296 22.05 3.19 -22.35
CA PRO A 296 22.55 4.57 -22.48
C PRO A 296 23.01 5.16 -21.14
N VAL A 297 22.28 4.88 -20.06
CA VAL A 297 22.63 5.35 -18.71
C VAL A 297 23.94 4.73 -18.26
N LYS A 298 24.11 3.41 -18.44
CA LYS A 298 25.38 2.71 -18.16
C LYS A 298 26.54 3.26 -18.96
N ALA A 299 26.33 3.58 -20.25
CA ALA A 299 27.36 4.14 -21.11
C ALA A 299 27.81 5.53 -20.60
N ILE A 300 26.87 6.40 -20.24
CA ILE A 300 27.16 7.72 -19.66
C ILE A 300 27.94 7.57 -18.35
N MET A 301 27.49 6.69 -17.46
CA MET A 301 28.17 6.45 -16.18
C MET A 301 29.60 5.92 -16.38
N ARG A 302 29.80 5.03 -17.35
CA ARG A 302 31.13 4.52 -17.71
C ARG A 302 32.03 5.62 -18.26
N LEU A 303 31.48 6.50 -19.11
CA LEU A 303 32.21 7.66 -19.65
C LEU A 303 32.63 8.61 -18.51
N LEU A 304 31.77 8.82 -17.52
CA LEU A 304 32.05 9.64 -16.34
C LEU A 304 32.91 8.92 -15.28
N ARG A 305 33.37 7.71 -15.57
CA ARG A 305 34.16 6.85 -14.65
C ARG A 305 33.51 6.70 -13.29
N THR A 306 32.17 6.57 -13.25
CA THR A 306 31.39 6.41 -12.03
C THR A 306 30.41 5.26 -12.19
N ASP A 307 29.88 4.78 -11.08
CA ASP A 307 28.80 3.81 -10.98
C ASP A 307 27.78 4.20 -9.90
N VAL A 308 26.66 3.50 -9.84
CA VAL A 308 25.58 3.76 -8.87
C VAL A 308 26.10 3.70 -7.44
N SER A 309 26.91 2.69 -7.13
CA SER A 309 27.42 2.45 -5.76
C SER A 309 28.33 3.59 -5.29
N ARG A 310 29.23 4.07 -6.15
CA ARG A 310 30.12 5.21 -5.84
C ARG A 310 29.36 6.51 -5.63
N GLN A 311 28.38 6.79 -6.51
CA GLN A 311 27.53 7.98 -6.36
C GLN A 311 26.72 7.93 -5.08
N GLN A 312 26.15 6.77 -4.77
CA GLN A 312 25.41 6.55 -3.54
C GLN A 312 26.30 6.70 -2.31
N ALA A 313 27.48 6.09 -2.27
CA ALA A 313 28.41 6.21 -1.15
C ALA A 313 28.77 7.69 -0.84
N LYS A 314 29.04 8.49 -1.87
CA LYS A 314 29.27 9.95 -1.69
C LYS A 314 28.03 10.66 -1.15
N ALA A 315 26.85 10.32 -1.63
CA ALA A 315 25.60 10.89 -1.16
C ALA A 315 25.34 10.52 0.33
N LEU A 316 25.57 9.26 0.72
CA LEU A 316 25.42 8.80 2.10
C LEU A 316 26.42 9.47 3.04
N GLN A 317 27.70 9.64 2.63
CA GLN A 317 28.69 10.36 3.41
C GLN A 317 28.27 11.80 3.67
N LYS A 318 27.77 12.51 2.63
CA LYS A 318 27.27 13.88 2.80
C LYS A 318 26.07 13.94 3.76
N LEU A 319 25.18 12.96 3.72
CA LEU A 319 24.04 12.88 4.62
C LEU A 319 24.48 12.60 6.06
N LYS A 320 25.44 11.69 6.28
CA LYS A 320 26.02 11.42 7.60
C LYS A 320 26.67 12.65 8.23
N ALA A 321 27.36 13.45 7.43
CA ALA A 321 28.01 14.68 7.90
C ALA A 321 27.05 15.84 8.18
N SER A 322 25.79 15.74 7.73
CA SER A 322 24.78 16.79 7.93
C SER A 322 24.10 16.65 9.29
N THR A 323 23.89 17.78 9.99
CA THR A 323 23.06 17.86 11.22
C THR A 323 21.63 18.33 10.92
N ALA A 324 21.37 18.84 9.73
CA ALA A 324 20.04 19.34 9.33
C ALA A 324 19.06 18.21 9.10
N ASP A 325 17.77 18.42 9.42
CA ASP A 325 16.69 17.45 9.14
C ASP A 325 16.43 17.31 7.65
N VAL A 326 16.54 18.42 6.92
CA VAL A 326 16.28 18.51 5.47
C VAL A 326 17.49 19.09 4.78
N VAL A 327 18.00 18.40 3.77
CA VAL A 327 19.09 18.90 2.90
C VAL A 327 18.66 18.98 1.44
N ARG A 328 19.37 19.76 0.65
CA ARG A 328 19.22 19.73 -0.83
C ARG A 328 20.25 18.78 -1.43
N MET A 329 19.75 17.76 -2.15
CA MET A 329 20.58 16.83 -2.91
C MET A 329 20.03 16.69 -4.33
N ASN A 330 20.89 16.80 -5.34
CA ASN A 330 20.50 16.72 -6.75
C ASN A 330 19.30 17.62 -7.12
N GLY A 331 19.23 18.82 -6.54
CA GLY A 331 18.16 19.78 -6.76
C GLY A 331 16.87 19.54 -5.97
N ALA A 332 16.71 18.40 -5.31
CA ALA A 332 15.52 18.05 -4.52
C ALA A 332 15.75 18.20 -3.01
N ARG A 333 14.69 18.50 -2.25
CA ARG A 333 14.70 18.43 -0.79
C ARG A 333 14.63 16.96 -0.35
N THR A 334 15.56 16.57 0.50
CA THR A 334 15.72 15.18 0.99
C THR A 334 15.63 15.18 2.49
N ASN A 335 14.89 14.23 3.07
CA ASN A 335 14.79 14.00 4.49
C ASN A 335 16.12 13.37 4.99
N ALA A 336 17.00 14.20 5.51
CA ALA A 336 18.33 13.77 5.97
C ALA A 336 18.27 13.15 7.37
N LYS A 337 17.33 13.60 8.24
CA LYS A 337 17.10 13.00 9.55
C LYS A 337 16.74 11.53 9.41
N TRP A 338 15.69 11.23 8.63
CA TRP A 338 15.27 9.86 8.38
C TRP A 338 16.39 8.99 7.82
N MET A 339 17.13 9.53 6.84
CA MET A 339 18.21 8.77 6.18
C MET A 339 19.34 8.42 7.17
N ARG A 340 19.74 9.34 8.06
CA ARG A 340 20.75 9.07 9.08
C ARG A 340 20.29 8.00 10.08
N GLU A 341 19.06 8.15 10.57
CA GLU A 341 18.48 7.21 11.53
C GLU A 341 18.27 5.83 10.90
N PHE A 342 17.84 5.76 9.64
CA PHE A 342 17.71 4.51 8.91
C PHE A 342 19.05 3.83 8.69
N MET A 343 20.10 4.57 8.29
CA MET A 343 21.44 4.02 8.13
C MET A 343 22.02 3.46 9.44
N ALA A 344 21.67 4.08 10.56
CA ALA A 344 22.16 3.66 11.89
C ALA A 344 21.37 2.49 12.48
N LEU A 345 20.16 2.21 11.97
CA LEU A 345 19.35 1.08 12.46
C LEU A 345 20.05 -0.24 12.16
N ASP A 346 20.17 -1.08 13.19
CA ASP A 346 20.62 -2.47 13.10
C ASP A 346 19.45 -3.43 13.40
N PRO A 347 18.68 -3.88 12.41
CA PRO A 347 17.58 -4.80 12.63
C PRO A 347 18.01 -6.13 13.25
N ALA A 348 19.21 -6.62 12.95
CA ALA A 348 19.72 -7.88 13.52
C ALA A 348 19.87 -7.80 15.05
N ALA A 349 20.25 -6.64 15.58
CA ALA A 349 20.34 -6.44 17.04
C ALA A 349 18.96 -6.54 17.72
N TYR A 350 17.90 -6.12 17.06
CA TYR A 350 16.52 -6.27 17.54
C TYR A 350 16.00 -7.70 17.35
N LEU A 351 16.27 -8.32 16.21
CA LEU A 351 15.87 -9.72 15.91
C LEU A 351 16.45 -10.70 16.93
N ARG A 352 17.69 -10.52 17.38
CA ARG A 352 18.31 -11.34 18.44
C ARG A 352 17.62 -11.25 19.80
N ARG A 353 16.76 -10.27 20.01
CA ARG A 353 15.95 -10.08 21.22
C ARG A 353 14.47 -10.39 21.01
N MET A 354 14.08 -10.83 19.81
CA MET A 354 12.69 -11.08 19.44
C MET A 354 12.20 -12.40 20.05
N ALA A 355 11.41 -12.31 21.11
CA ALA A 355 10.83 -13.47 21.79
C ALA A 355 9.43 -13.85 21.30
N VAL A 356 8.73 -12.90 20.65
CA VAL A 356 7.40 -13.13 20.08
C VAL A 356 7.50 -13.90 18.75
N PRO A 357 6.47 -14.67 18.36
CA PRO A 357 6.42 -15.36 17.08
C PRO A 357 6.63 -14.41 15.89
N VAL A 358 7.40 -14.85 14.90
CA VAL A 358 7.70 -14.08 13.68
C VAL A 358 7.29 -14.86 12.44
N LEU A 359 6.62 -14.18 11.50
CA LEU A 359 6.48 -14.60 10.12
C LEU A 359 7.29 -13.64 9.23
N ALA A 360 8.27 -14.15 8.49
CA ALA A 360 9.04 -13.36 7.54
C ALA A 360 8.83 -13.88 6.11
N ILE A 361 8.40 -13.00 5.20
CA ILE A 361 8.14 -13.34 3.80
C ILE A 361 8.91 -12.38 2.89
N THR A 362 9.73 -12.93 1.98
CA THR A 362 10.47 -12.15 0.98
C THR A 362 10.43 -12.88 -0.36
N GLY A 363 10.37 -12.12 -1.45
CA GLY A 363 10.41 -12.66 -2.81
C GLY A 363 11.83 -12.94 -3.28
N ASP A 364 12.02 -13.97 -4.09
CA ASP A 364 13.32 -14.29 -4.70
C ASP A 364 13.76 -13.27 -5.77
N LYS A 365 12.84 -12.44 -6.25
CA LYS A 365 13.09 -11.33 -7.20
C LYS A 365 13.06 -9.96 -6.56
N ASP A 366 13.17 -9.89 -5.25
CA ASP A 366 13.30 -8.61 -4.55
C ASP A 366 14.66 -7.97 -4.88
N LEU A 367 14.64 -6.73 -5.38
CA LEU A 367 15.83 -5.92 -5.69
C LEU A 367 16.14 -4.87 -4.62
N GLN A 368 15.32 -4.81 -3.56
CA GLN A 368 15.46 -3.81 -2.51
C GLN A 368 15.83 -4.43 -1.15
N VAL A 369 15.43 -5.67 -0.93
CA VAL A 369 15.80 -6.47 0.25
C VAL A 369 16.39 -7.79 -0.21
N ASP A 370 17.49 -8.20 0.41
CA ASP A 370 18.16 -9.44 0.09
C ASP A 370 17.33 -10.65 0.54
N PRO A 371 16.89 -11.54 -0.35
CA PRO A 371 16.16 -12.73 0.04
C PRO A 371 16.94 -13.66 1.00
N ALA A 372 18.27 -13.57 1.02
CA ALA A 372 19.11 -14.34 1.95
C ALA A 372 18.98 -13.87 3.41
N ASP A 373 18.40 -12.69 3.64
CA ASP A 373 18.11 -12.24 5.00
C ASP A 373 17.11 -13.15 5.73
N LEU A 374 16.28 -13.92 5.01
CA LEU A 374 15.40 -14.93 5.62
C LEU A 374 16.18 -16.04 6.33
N ASP A 375 17.26 -16.50 5.72
CA ASP A 375 18.13 -17.54 6.31
C ASP A 375 18.80 -16.97 7.59
N THR A 376 19.34 -15.75 7.49
CA THR A 376 19.91 -15.05 8.65
C THR A 376 18.88 -14.85 9.78
N MET A 377 17.62 -14.49 9.46
CA MET A 377 16.58 -14.35 10.47
C MET A 377 16.30 -15.67 11.20
N THR A 378 16.29 -16.79 10.45
CA THR A 378 16.10 -18.12 11.02
C THR A 378 17.21 -18.44 12.04
N ASP A 379 18.43 -18.02 11.76
CA ASP A 379 19.59 -18.30 12.62
C ASP A 379 19.62 -17.45 13.89
N ILE A 380 19.13 -16.19 13.82
CA ILE A 380 19.35 -15.22 14.91
C ILE A 380 18.14 -14.94 15.80
N VAL A 381 16.91 -15.25 15.33
CA VAL A 381 15.68 -15.02 16.13
C VAL A 381 15.53 -16.12 17.16
N PRO A 382 15.55 -15.80 18.48
CA PRO A 382 15.46 -16.81 19.53
C PRO A 382 14.05 -17.38 19.73
N GLY A 383 13.01 -16.63 19.31
CA GLY A 383 11.61 -17.03 19.38
C GLY A 383 11.17 -17.92 18.20
N PRO A 384 9.88 -18.34 18.18
CA PRO A 384 9.34 -19.07 17.05
C PRO A 384 9.39 -18.23 15.77
N ILE A 385 9.99 -18.74 14.72
CA ILE A 385 10.05 -18.06 13.42
C ILE A 385 9.60 -18.98 12.28
N THR A 386 8.84 -18.42 11.36
CA THR A 386 8.49 -19.02 10.07
C THR A 386 9.00 -18.10 8.97
N THR A 387 9.82 -18.63 8.07
CA THR A 387 10.36 -17.89 6.91
C THR A 387 9.82 -18.49 5.63
N ILE A 388 9.39 -17.62 4.69
CA ILE A 388 8.85 -18.02 3.39
C ILE A 388 9.55 -17.22 2.29
N ARG A 389 10.30 -17.91 1.42
CA ARG A 389 10.85 -17.33 0.19
C ARG A 389 9.89 -17.65 -0.95
N VAL A 390 9.24 -16.61 -1.50
CA VAL A 390 8.22 -16.79 -2.53
C VAL A 390 8.84 -16.67 -3.92
N PRO A 391 8.74 -17.71 -4.77
CA PRO A 391 9.26 -17.67 -6.15
C PRO A 391 8.60 -16.55 -6.96
N ASP A 392 9.39 -15.91 -7.83
CA ASP A 392 8.96 -14.82 -8.73
C ASP A 392 8.38 -13.58 -8.05
N LEU A 393 8.34 -13.51 -6.73
CA LEU A 393 7.81 -12.36 -6.01
C LEU A 393 8.83 -11.22 -6.00
N THR A 394 8.37 -10.01 -6.31
CA THR A 394 9.16 -8.78 -6.26
C THR A 394 8.93 -8.03 -4.94
N HIS A 395 9.72 -6.99 -4.69
CA HIS A 395 9.54 -6.10 -3.54
C HIS A 395 8.12 -5.51 -3.40
N MET A 396 7.42 -5.36 -4.52
CA MET A 396 6.05 -4.87 -4.54
C MET A 396 5.01 -5.92 -4.09
N LEU A 397 5.44 -7.11 -3.66
CA LEU A 397 4.58 -8.26 -3.31
C LEU A 397 3.70 -8.69 -4.50
N ARG A 398 4.24 -8.67 -5.71
CA ARG A 398 3.61 -9.14 -6.96
C ARG A 398 4.54 -10.07 -7.68
N ARG A 399 3.97 -11.10 -8.33
CA ARG A 399 4.78 -12.02 -9.14
C ARG A 399 5.15 -11.41 -10.48
N ASP A 400 6.40 -11.62 -10.86
CA ASP A 400 6.95 -11.23 -12.15
C ASP A 400 7.75 -12.40 -12.74
N ALA A 401 7.22 -13.05 -13.78
CA ALA A 401 7.88 -14.16 -14.44
C ALA A 401 9.14 -13.74 -15.23
N GLY A 402 9.31 -12.43 -15.49
CA GLY A 402 10.47 -11.90 -16.20
C GLY A 402 11.73 -11.81 -15.34
N SER A 403 12.84 -11.36 -15.95
CA SER A 403 14.06 -11.06 -15.20
C SER A 403 13.84 -9.91 -14.21
N PRO A 404 14.43 -9.94 -13.01
CA PRO A 404 14.27 -8.89 -12.01
C PRO A 404 14.68 -7.52 -12.56
N THR A 405 13.76 -6.55 -12.56
CA THR A 405 14.04 -5.19 -13.03
C THR A 405 13.05 -4.18 -12.43
N LEU A 406 13.53 -2.98 -12.11
CA LEU A 406 12.63 -1.90 -11.68
C LEU A 406 11.68 -1.40 -12.78
N LYS A 407 11.95 -1.72 -14.05
CA LYS A 407 11.07 -1.33 -15.17
C LYS A 407 9.70 -2.00 -15.08
N SER A 408 9.64 -3.24 -14.59
CA SER A 408 8.39 -3.99 -14.45
C SER A 408 7.51 -3.47 -13.30
N TYR A 409 8.06 -2.76 -12.32
CA TYR A 409 7.32 -2.26 -11.17
C TYR A 409 6.10 -1.42 -11.58
N ARG A 410 6.23 -0.58 -12.61
CA ARG A 410 5.11 0.26 -13.06
C ARG A 410 3.93 -0.57 -13.60
N SER A 411 4.18 -1.68 -14.25
CA SER A 411 3.12 -2.60 -14.72
C SER A 411 2.49 -3.39 -13.56
N GLN A 412 3.27 -3.64 -12.49
CA GLN A 412 2.82 -4.33 -11.29
C GLN A 412 1.87 -3.48 -10.43
N TRP A 413 1.92 -2.13 -10.49
CA TRP A 413 1.00 -1.26 -9.73
C TRP A 413 -0.47 -1.57 -9.97
N GLN A 414 -0.80 -2.14 -11.11
CA GLN A 414 -2.17 -2.48 -11.49
C GLN A 414 -2.59 -3.89 -11.08
N GLN A 415 -1.64 -4.70 -10.59
CA GLN A 415 -1.91 -6.06 -10.13
C GLN A 415 -2.27 -6.03 -8.63
N PRO A 416 -3.08 -6.96 -8.13
CA PRO A 416 -3.26 -7.13 -6.68
C PRO A 416 -1.96 -7.63 -6.04
N VAL A 417 -1.85 -7.53 -4.72
CA VAL A 417 -0.85 -8.28 -3.94
C VAL A 417 -1.03 -9.77 -4.19
N ASP A 418 0.08 -10.49 -4.24
CA ASP A 418 0.07 -11.94 -4.47
C ASP A 418 -0.85 -12.66 -3.48
N GLN A 419 -1.69 -13.55 -3.99
CA GLN A 419 -2.71 -14.21 -3.19
C GLN A 419 -2.11 -15.18 -2.16
N GLN A 420 -0.96 -15.79 -2.47
CA GLN A 420 -0.24 -16.66 -1.54
C GLN A 420 0.24 -15.88 -0.32
N VAL A 421 0.87 -14.72 -0.54
CA VAL A 421 1.30 -13.83 0.57
C VAL A 421 0.13 -13.45 1.46
N LEU A 422 -1.03 -13.07 0.88
CA LEU A 422 -2.22 -12.72 1.66
C LEU A 422 -2.74 -13.92 2.47
N THR A 423 -2.70 -15.11 1.90
CA THR A 423 -3.13 -16.35 2.53
C THR A 423 -2.18 -16.74 3.67
N ASP A 424 -0.87 -16.72 3.44
CA ASP A 424 0.14 -17.09 4.43
C ASP A 424 0.05 -16.18 5.66
N VAL A 425 -0.05 -14.87 5.46
CA VAL A 425 -0.21 -13.90 6.56
C VAL A 425 -1.49 -14.18 7.34
N ARG A 426 -2.61 -14.37 6.66
CA ARG A 426 -3.90 -14.66 7.29
C ARG A 426 -3.87 -15.92 8.11
N GLU A 427 -3.40 -17.04 7.53
CA GLU A 427 -3.40 -18.35 8.19
C GLU A 427 -2.45 -18.38 9.38
N TRP A 428 -1.28 -17.74 9.24
CA TRP A 428 -0.33 -17.63 10.33
C TRP A 428 -0.92 -16.85 11.53
N ILE A 429 -1.55 -15.70 11.30
CA ILE A 429 -2.19 -14.92 12.38
C ILE A 429 -3.31 -15.73 13.03
N LEU A 430 -4.15 -16.41 12.25
CA LEU A 430 -5.26 -17.20 12.77
C LEU A 430 -4.79 -18.45 13.52
N GLY A 431 -3.64 -19.00 13.17
CA GLY A 431 -3.00 -20.11 13.88
C GLY A 431 -2.53 -19.75 15.29
N LEU A 432 -2.18 -18.47 15.52
CA LEU A 432 -1.79 -17.94 16.83
C LEU A 432 -2.98 -17.32 17.61
N ALA A 433 -4.08 -17.02 16.92
CA ALA A 433 -5.29 -16.50 17.56
C ALA A 433 -6.15 -17.67 18.11
N PRO A 434 -6.60 -17.62 19.37
CA PRO A 434 -7.48 -18.66 19.89
C PRO A 434 -8.76 -18.76 19.06
N ALA A 435 -9.30 -19.97 18.90
CA ALA A 435 -10.60 -20.16 18.28
C ALA A 435 -11.60 -19.29 19.06
N GLY A 436 -12.26 -18.36 18.38
CA GLY A 436 -13.12 -17.36 19.00
C GLY A 436 -14.12 -18.04 19.96
N ARG A 437 -14.17 -17.60 21.21
CA ARG A 437 -15.29 -17.96 22.09
C ARG A 437 -16.54 -17.37 21.44
N VAL A 438 -17.42 -18.22 20.99
CA VAL A 438 -18.81 -17.85 20.72
C VAL A 438 -19.35 -17.39 22.05
N ALA A 439 -19.63 -16.10 22.22
CA ALA A 439 -20.38 -15.62 23.36
C ALA A 439 -21.74 -16.27 23.29
N GLY A 440 -22.01 -17.15 24.25
CA GLY A 440 -23.31 -17.75 24.44
C GLY A 440 -24.31 -16.74 24.97
#